data_685da58877cd58472ad875201b516311
#
_entry.id   685da58877cd58472ad875201b516311
#
_cell.length_a   1.000
_cell.length_b   1.000
_cell.length_c   1.000
_cell.angle_alpha   90.00
_cell.angle_beta   90.00
_cell.angle_gamma   90.00
#
_symmetry.space_group_name_H-M   'P 1'
#
loop_
_entity.id
_entity.type
_entity.pdbx_description
1 polymer ?
#
loop_
_entity_poly.entity_id
_entity_poly.type
_entity_poly.pdbx_seq_one_letter_code
_entity_poly.pdbx_strand_id
1 'polypeptide(L)'
;MRKRTVLLSIITLGVAAGAAYGWVTIRRGFSARDNPSALEAYLAKTARNLSIPSSEQDAKNPIAPTAEVLSEARAHFADHCASCHGNDGTGKTEIGKNLYPKPPDMRQPETQNLTDGQIYYIIHNGLRLTGMPAWGGPGKDDDSWKLVLFIRHLPQMTPQEIKEMEPFNPKSAAERSEQEDEQRFLNEGKAPEMNKKMHH
;
A
#
# COMPACT_ATOMS: atom_id res chain seq x y z
N MET A 1 49.03 -13.66 17.66
CA MET A 1 49.07 -13.35 16.18
C MET A 1 48.02 -14.16 15.41
N ARG A 2 47.94 -15.48 15.56
CA ARG A 2 47.03 -16.38 14.82
C ARG A 2 45.53 -16.00 14.92
N LYS A 3 45.00 -15.57 16.08
CA LYS A 3 43.60 -15.15 16.27
C LYS A 3 43.27 -13.88 15.49
N ARG A 4 44.16 -12.89 15.42
CA ARG A 4 43.98 -11.66 14.65
C ARG A 4 43.95 -11.93 13.13
N THR A 5 44.83 -12.81 12.66
CA THR A 5 44.88 -13.20 11.25
C THR A 5 43.59 -13.92 10.84
N VAL A 6 43.09 -14.86 11.65
CA VAL A 6 41.81 -15.54 11.39
C VAL A 6 40.65 -14.55 11.38
N LEU A 7 40.58 -13.64 12.33
CA LEU A 7 39.51 -12.62 12.36
C LEU A 7 39.54 -11.72 11.10
N LEU A 8 40.74 -11.25 10.73
CA LEU A 8 40.89 -10.44 9.49
C LEU A 8 40.46 -11.22 8.25
N SER A 9 40.85 -12.51 8.15
CA SER A 9 40.43 -13.35 7.02
C SER A 9 38.91 -13.51 6.94
N ILE A 10 38.23 -13.69 8.07
CA ILE A 10 36.77 -13.80 8.12
C ILE A 10 36.11 -12.48 7.66
N ILE A 11 36.62 -11.35 8.15
CA ILE A 11 36.10 -10.02 7.76
C ILE A 11 36.29 -9.78 6.24
N THR A 12 37.49 -10.07 5.74
CA THR A 12 37.79 -9.90 4.30
C THR A 12 36.89 -10.78 3.43
N LEU A 13 36.67 -12.04 3.84
CA LEU A 13 35.78 -12.95 3.12
C LEU A 13 34.33 -12.44 3.15
N GLY A 14 33.87 -11.95 4.30
CA GLY A 14 32.54 -11.36 4.45
C GLY A 14 32.34 -10.13 3.57
N VAL A 15 33.33 -9.23 3.54
CA VAL A 15 33.30 -8.04 2.65
C VAL A 15 33.30 -8.44 1.16
N ALA A 16 34.14 -9.41 0.78
CA ALA A 16 34.19 -9.90 -0.60
C ALA A 16 32.85 -10.56 -1.02
N ALA A 17 32.26 -11.37 -0.14
CA ALA A 17 30.96 -12.00 -0.39
C ALA A 17 29.84 -10.93 -0.50
N GLY A 18 29.84 -9.92 0.36
CA GLY A 18 28.93 -8.79 0.30
C GLY A 18 29.06 -7.97 -1.00
N ALA A 19 30.30 -7.69 -1.41
CA ALA A 19 30.59 -7.00 -2.66
C ALA A 19 30.12 -7.81 -3.89
N ALA A 20 30.38 -9.12 -3.90
CA ALA A 20 29.93 -10.01 -4.96
C ALA A 20 28.41 -10.09 -5.04
N TYR A 21 27.73 -10.21 -3.88
CA TYR A 21 26.26 -10.16 -3.82
C TYR A 21 25.72 -8.84 -4.35
N GLY A 22 26.26 -7.70 -3.89
CA GLY A 22 25.87 -6.37 -4.36
C GLY A 22 26.06 -6.22 -5.88
N TRP A 23 27.20 -6.68 -6.40
CA TRP A 23 27.47 -6.66 -7.85
C TRP A 23 26.46 -7.48 -8.66
N VAL A 24 26.12 -8.69 -8.20
CA VAL A 24 25.13 -9.54 -8.86
C VAL A 24 23.74 -8.88 -8.83
N THR A 25 23.36 -8.28 -7.69
CA THR A 25 22.10 -7.59 -7.54
C THR A 25 21.98 -6.39 -8.49
N ILE A 26 23.03 -5.56 -8.57
CA ILE A 26 23.10 -4.42 -9.51
C ILE A 26 23.00 -4.88 -10.96
N ARG A 27 23.71 -5.98 -11.31
CA ARG A 27 23.69 -6.53 -12.68
C ARG A 27 22.34 -7.13 -13.09
N ARG A 28 21.53 -7.60 -12.13
CA ARG A 28 20.15 -8.07 -12.39
C ARG A 28 19.18 -6.92 -12.63
N GLY A 29 19.55 -5.71 -12.24
CA GLY A 29 18.68 -4.52 -12.28
C GLY A 29 17.74 -4.44 -11.07
N PHE A 30 17.00 -3.32 -10.99
CA PHE A 30 16.04 -3.01 -9.92
C PHE A 30 14.64 -2.93 -10.50
N SER A 31 14.10 -4.07 -10.92
CA SER A 31 12.75 -4.14 -11.47
C SER A 31 11.70 -4.11 -10.36
N ALA A 32 10.73 -3.20 -10.46
CA ALA A 32 9.57 -3.19 -9.55
C ALA A 32 8.67 -4.44 -9.72
N ARG A 33 8.87 -5.23 -10.78
CA ARG A 33 8.13 -6.48 -11.00
C ARG A 33 8.68 -7.65 -10.18
N ASP A 34 9.92 -7.53 -9.70
CA ASP A 34 10.55 -8.58 -8.90
C ASP A 34 9.86 -8.71 -7.53
N ASN A 35 10.10 -9.84 -6.88
CA ASN A 35 9.73 -10.01 -5.48
C ASN A 35 10.99 -9.89 -4.63
N PRO A 36 10.89 -9.29 -3.43
CA PRO A 36 12.01 -9.23 -2.52
C PRO A 36 12.46 -10.65 -2.10
N SER A 37 13.77 -10.83 -1.93
CA SER A 37 14.29 -12.04 -1.34
C SER A 37 13.81 -12.18 0.12
N ALA A 38 13.81 -13.40 0.66
CA ALA A 38 13.40 -13.62 2.05
C ALA A 38 14.21 -12.80 3.06
N LEU A 39 15.52 -12.65 2.82
CA LEU A 39 16.41 -11.82 3.66
C LEU A 39 16.04 -10.34 3.56
N GLU A 40 15.83 -9.84 2.35
CA GLU A 40 15.44 -8.44 2.13
C GLU A 40 14.09 -8.12 2.78
N ALA A 41 13.10 -8.98 2.58
CA ALA A 41 11.80 -8.85 3.22
C ALA A 41 11.90 -8.86 4.75
N TYR A 42 12.72 -9.76 5.32
CA TYR A 42 12.96 -9.83 6.76
C TYR A 42 13.60 -8.54 7.29
N LEU A 43 14.65 -8.06 6.63
CA LEU A 43 15.36 -6.83 7.04
C LEU A 43 14.45 -5.61 6.91
N ALA A 44 13.70 -5.49 5.83
CA ALA A 44 12.78 -4.38 5.60
C ALA A 44 11.65 -4.35 6.66
N LYS A 45 11.04 -5.50 6.96
CA LYS A 45 10.02 -5.62 8.02
C LYS A 45 10.57 -5.28 9.40
N THR A 46 11.76 -5.76 9.70
CA THR A 46 12.45 -5.47 10.99
C THR A 46 12.74 -3.96 11.09
N ALA A 47 13.31 -3.36 10.05
CA ALA A 47 13.60 -1.93 10.01
C ALA A 47 12.33 -1.09 10.16
N ARG A 48 11.24 -1.45 9.44
CA ARG A 48 9.94 -0.81 9.59
C ARG A 48 9.46 -0.85 11.04
N ASN A 49 9.46 -2.02 11.66
CA ASN A 49 8.96 -2.18 13.02
C ASN A 49 9.81 -1.39 14.04
N LEU A 50 11.12 -1.36 13.87
CA LEU A 50 12.03 -0.57 14.71
C LEU A 50 11.93 0.93 14.49
N SER A 51 11.48 1.36 13.30
CA SER A 51 11.35 2.79 12.98
C SER A 51 10.10 3.44 13.56
N ILE A 52 9.11 2.64 13.98
CA ILE A 52 7.89 3.15 14.61
C ILE A 52 8.21 3.50 16.07
N PRO A 53 8.00 4.77 16.50
CA PRO A 53 8.22 5.15 17.90
C PRO A 53 7.39 4.27 18.86
N SER A 54 7.96 3.92 20.02
CA SER A 54 7.25 3.07 21.00
C SER A 54 5.96 3.70 21.51
N SER A 55 5.90 5.02 21.63
CA SER A 55 4.67 5.74 21.96
C SER A 55 3.54 5.50 20.94
N GLU A 56 3.89 5.37 19.66
CA GLU A 56 2.91 5.10 18.59
C GLU A 56 2.55 3.62 18.52
N GLN A 57 3.50 2.73 18.80
CA GLN A 57 3.24 1.29 18.75
C GLN A 57 2.13 0.85 19.71
N ASP A 58 2.05 1.47 20.90
CA ASP A 58 1.07 1.14 21.93
C ASP A 58 -0.20 2.00 21.87
N ALA A 59 -0.26 2.94 20.92
CA ALA A 59 -1.41 3.82 20.76
C ALA A 59 -2.68 3.01 20.48
N LYS A 60 -3.76 3.38 21.16
CA LYS A 60 -5.08 2.78 20.99
C LYS A 60 -5.91 3.66 20.07
N ASN A 61 -6.73 3.01 19.24
CA ASN A 61 -7.64 3.75 18.39
C ASN A 61 -8.65 4.54 19.24
N PRO A 62 -8.68 5.87 19.13
CA PRO A 62 -9.61 6.69 19.91
C PRO A 62 -11.05 6.66 19.35
N ILE A 63 -11.23 6.11 18.14
CA ILE A 63 -12.51 6.14 17.42
C ILE A 63 -13.26 4.83 17.65
N ALA A 64 -14.53 4.93 18.02
CA ALA A 64 -15.38 3.76 18.20
C ALA A 64 -15.81 3.17 16.83
N PRO A 65 -15.83 1.83 16.68
CA PRO A 65 -16.22 1.18 15.42
C PRO A 65 -17.74 1.15 15.24
N THR A 66 -18.35 2.29 14.89
CA THR A 66 -19.77 2.35 14.52
C THR A 66 -19.96 2.02 13.04
N ALA A 67 -21.20 1.70 12.65
CA ALA A 67 -21.53 1.41 11.25
C ALA A 67 -21.27 2.61 10.35
N GLU A 68 -21.53 3.82 10.84
CA GLU A 68 -21.27 5.08 10.13
C GLU A 68 -19.77 5.28 9.89
N VAL A 69 -18.96 5.12 10.94
CA VAL A 69 -17.49 5.24 10.86
C VAL A 69 -16.90 4.21 9.90
N LEU A 70 -17.37 2.96 9.94
CA LEU A 70 -16.93 1.94 9.01
C LEU A 70 -17.35 2.24 7.57
N SER A 71 -18.54 2.81 7.36
CA SER A 71 -19.01 3.22 6.04
C SER A 71 -18.16 4.37 5.47
N GLU A 72 -17.86 5.39 6.28
CA GLU A 72 -16.97 6.49 5.90
C GLU A 72 -15.56 5.99 5.56
N ALA A 73 -14.99 5.15 6.43
CA ALA A 73 -13.66 4.58 6.23
C ALA A 73 -13.59 3.70 4.97
N ARG A 74 -14.66 2.95 4.69
CA ARG A 74 -14.80 2.14 3.48
C ARG A 74 -14.78 3.00 2.22
N ALA A 75 -15.55 4.08 2.20
CA ALA A 75 -15.59 5.01 1.08
C ALA A 75 -14.21 5.69 0.87
N HIS A 76 -13.58 6.13 1.95
CA HIS A 76 -12.23 6.72 1.91
C HIS A 76 -11.18 5.72 1.42
N PHE A 77 -11.22 4.47 1.89
CA PHE A 77 -10.33 3.41 1.42
C PHE A 77 -10.52 3.14 -0.08
N ALA A 78 -11.76 3.06 -0.53
CA ALA A 78 -12.08 2.84 -1.94
C ALA A 78 -11.54 3.96 -2.85
N ASP A 79 -11.67 5.21 -2.44
CA ASP A 79 -11.23 6.37 -3.22
C ASP A 79 -9.70 6.51 -3.29
N HIS A 80 -9.01 6.28 -2.17
CA HIS A 80 -7.58 6.62 -2.07
C HIS A 80 -6.64 5.40 -2.03
N CYS A 81 -7.06 4.29 -1.42
CA CYS A 81 -6.19 3.16 -1.13
C CYS A 81 -6.36 1.99 -2.11
N ALA A 82 -7.60 1.79 -2.59
CA ALA A 82 -7.96 0.61 -3.37
C ALA A 82 -7.24 0.54 -4.72
N SER A 83 -6.80 1.66 -5.31
CA SER A 83 -6.00 1.66 -6.54
C SER A 83 -4.74 0.79 -6.45
N CYS A 84 -4.11 0.75 -5.27
CA CYS A 84 -2.96 -0.11 -5.01
C CYS A 84 -3.32 -1.37 -4.22
N HIS A 85 -4.23 -1.25 -3.23
CA HIS A 85 -4.53 -2.33 -2.28
C HIS A 85 -5.71 -3.22 -2.71
N GLY A 86 -6.54 -2.77 -3.66
CA GLY A 86 -7.81 -3.43 -4.04
C GLY A 86 -8.91 -3.18 -3.01
N ASN A 87 -10.16 -3.18 -3.43
CA ASN A 87 -11.30 -3.04 -2.51
C ASN A 87 -11.34 -4.17 -1.46
N ASP A 88 -10.79 -5.33 -1.81
CA ASP A 88 -10.68 -6.49 -0.94
C ASP A 88 -9.41 -6.52 -0.08
N GLY A 89 -8.54 -5.51 -0.19
CA GLY A 89 -7.29 -5.38 0.55
C GLY A 89 -6.19 -6.39 0.18
N THR A 90 -6.32 -7.09 -0.96
CA THR A 90 -5.34 -8.14 -1.36
C THR A 90 -4.06 -7.61 -1.98
N GLY A 91 -4.03 -6.35 -2.42
CA GLY A 91 -2.92 -5.76 -3.16
C GLY A 91 -2.78 -6.24 -4.62
N LYS A 92 -3.71 -7.06 -5.11
CA LYS A 92 -3.67 -7.67 -6.45
C LYS A 92 -4.28 -6.78 -7.53
N THR A 93 -3.88 -5.51 -7.57
CA THR A 93 -4.32 -4.55 -8.59
C THR A 93 -3.27 -4.40 -9.70
N GLU A 94 -3.66 -3.73 -10.80
CA GLU A 94 -2.70 -3.41 -11.87
C GLU A 94 -1.55 -2.52 -11.38
N ILE A 95 -1.83 -1.57 -10.50
CA ILE A 95 -0.79 -0.73 -9.89
C ILE A 95 -0.01 -1.54 -8.87
N GLY A 96 -0.70 -2.22 -7.94
CA GLY A 96 -0.09 -2.93 -6.83
C GLY A 96 0.93 -3.97 -7.25
N LYS A 97 0.63 -4.76 -8.29
CA LYS A 97 1.56 -5.80 -8.80
C LYS A 97 2.81 -5.23 -9.47
N ASN A 98 2.82 -3.94 -9.79
CA ASN A 98 3.96 -3.23 -10.39
C ASN A 98 4.71 -2.33 -9.38
N LEU A 99 4.39 -2.39 -8.10
CA LEU A 99 5.12 -1.72 -7.03
C LEU A 99 6.18 -2.63 -6.40
N TYR A 100 7.21 -2.02 -5.83
CA TYR A 100 8.24 -2.73 -5.07
C TYR A 100 8.49 -2.05 -3.72
N PRO A 101 8.34 -2.79 -2.60
CA PRO A 101 7.68 -4.10 -2.51
C PRO A 101 6.18 -4.00 -2.91
N LYS A 102 5.58 -5.13 -3.24
CA LYS A 102 4.14 -5.18 -3.54
C LYS A 102 3.32 -4.88 -2.28
N PRO A 103 2.14 -4.22 -2.41
CA PRO A 103 1.23 -4.08 -1.30
C PRO A 103 0.91 -5.45 -0.68
N PRO A 104 0.91 -5.57 0.66
CA PRO A 104 0.58 -6.82 1.32
C PRO A 104 -0.91 -7.15 1.16
N ASP A 105 -1.27 -8.44 1.26
CA ASP A 105 -2.65 -8.83 1.54
C ASP A 105 -2.97 -8.47 3.00
N MET A 106 -3.69 -7.37 3.19
CA MET A 106 -3.96 -6.82 4.51
C MET A 106 -4.90 -7.68 5.37
N ARG A 107 -5.52 -8.71 4.80
CA ARG A 107 -6.35 -9.67 5.54
C ARG A 107 -5.51 -10.73 6.27
N GLN A 108 -4.23 -10.84 5.91
CA GLN A 108 -3.34 -11.88 6.44
C GLN A 108 -2.73 -11.48 7.80
N PRO A 109 -2.28 -12.48 8.58
CA PRO A 109 -1.66 -12.24 9.88
C PRO A 109 -0.51 -11.23 9.87
N GLU A 110 0.19 -11.09 8.75
CA GLU A 110 1.28 -10.14 8.61
C GLU A 110 0.84 -8.67 8.88
N THR A 111 -0.36 -8.31 8.45
CA THR A 111 -0.96 -7.00 8.74
C THR A 111 -1.81 -7.04 9.99
N GLN A 112 -2.61 -8.10 10.15
CA GLN A 112 -3.57 -8.18 11.25
C GLN A 112 -2.94 -8.33 12.64
N ASN A 113 -1.69 -8.81 12.73
CA ASN A 113 -0.93 -8.89 13.98
C ASN A 113 -0.20 -7.58 14.35
N LEU A 114 -0.18 -6.57 13.47
CA LEU A 114 0.29 -5.24 13.83
C LEU A 114 -0.66 -4.62 14.87
N THR A 115 -0.15 -3.79 15.76
CA THR A 115 -1.03 -3.01 16.65
C THR A 115 -1.78 -1.94 15.86
N ASP A 116 -2.85 -1.39 16.44
CA ASP A 116 -3.59 -0.30 15.81
C ASP A 116 -2.72 0.94 15.60
N GLY A 117 -1.87 1.25 16.58
CA GLY A 117 -0.90 2.33 16.47
C GLY A 117 0.14 2.11 15.37
N GLN A 118 0.58 0.86 15.17
CA GLN A 118 1.49 0.54 14.05
C GLN A 118 0.82 0.72 12.70
N ILE A 119 -0.43 0.28 12.54
CA ILE A 119 -1.19 0.47 11.29
C ILE A 119 -1.44 1.96 11.06
N TYR A 120 -1.88 2.69 12.10
CA TYR A 120 -2.06 4.13 12.05
C TYR A 120 -0.78 4.84 11.59
N TYR A 121 0.36 4.53 12.23
CA TYR A 121 1.65 5.15 11.89
C TYR A 121 2.04 4.93 10.42
N ILE A 122 1.81 3.71 9.90
CA ILE A 122 2.09 3.36 8.50
C ILE A 122 1.22 4.17 7.55
N ILE A 123 -0.07 4.32 7.84
CA ILE A 123 -1.00 5.11 7.02
C ILE A 123 -0.60 6.58 7.08
N HIS A 124 -0.43 7.10 8.28
CA HIS A 124 -0.21 8.52 8.53
C HIS A 124 1.11 9.01 7.93
N ASN A 125 2.20 8.26 8.09
CA ASN A 125 3.55 8.65 7.68
C ASN A 125 4.01 8.03 6.36
N GLY A 126 3.27 7.04 5.82
CA GLY A 126 3.73 6.26 4.67
C GLY A 126 4.93 5.37 4.99
N LEU A 127 5.50 4.76 3.96
CA LEU A 127 6.69 3.92 4.09
C LEU A 127 7.77 4.36 3.09
N ARG A 128 8.89 4.83 3.62
CA ARG A 128 10.06 5.22 2.80
C ARG A 128 10.54 4.03 1.94
N LEU A 129 10.99 4.33 0.72
CA LEU A 129 11.48 3.36 -0.26
C LEU A 129 10.42 2.34 -0.71
N THR A 130 9.15 2.69 -0.61
CA THR A 130 8.02 1.93 -1.13
C THR A 130 7.07 2.83 -1.90
N GLY A 131 6.06 2.25 -2.55
CA GLY A 131 4.99 3.00 -3.20
C GLY A 131 3.91 3.52 -2.24
N MET A 132 4.02 3.30 -0.92
CA MET A 132 3.03 3.76 0.06
C MET A 132 3.32 5.21 0.48
N PRO A 133 2.53 6.20 0.03
CA PRO A 133 2.70 7.59 0.43
C PRO A 133 2.20 7.85 1.85
N ALA A 134 2.57 9.00 2.41
CA ALA A 134 1.98 9.49 3.66
C ALA A 134 0.60 10.07 3.38
N TRP A 135 -0.39 9.65 4.16
CA TRP A 135 -1.77 10.14 4.07
C TRP A 135 -2.15 11.09 5.20
N GLY A 136 -1.32 11.13 6.26
CA GLY A 136 -1.49 12.03 7.39
C GLY A 136 -1.18 13.49 7.04
N GLY A 137 -1.63 14.39 7.91
CA GLY A 137 -1.42 15.81 7.79
C GLY A 137 -2.28 16.56 8.80
N PRO A 138 -2.18 17.89 8.90
CA PRO A 138 -3.00 18.66 9.83
C PRO A 138 -4.49 18.36 9.67
N GLY A 139 -5.14 17.90 10.75
CA GLY A 139 -6.56 17.57 10.78
C GLY A 139 -6.95 16.24 10.13
N LYS A 140 -5.98 15.38 9.77
CA LYS A 140 -6.23 14.06 9.15
C LYS A 140 -5.98 12.87 10.08
N ASP A 141 -5.81 13.10 11.37
CA ASP A 141 -5.56 12.03 12.34
C ASP A 141 -6.74 11.08 12.42
N ASP A 142 -7.95 11.62 12.48
CA ASP A 142 -9.18 10.84 12.56
C ASP A 142 -9.39 9.96 11.32
N ASP A 143 -9.09 10.46 10.14
CA ASP A 143 -9.19 9.69 8.89
C ASP A 143 -8.28 8.47 8.92
N SER A 144 -7.04 8.64 9.38
CA SER A 144 -6.08 7.55 9.53
C SER A 144 -6.57 6.51 10.55
N TRP A 145 -7.15 6.94 11.68
CA TRP A 145 -7.72 6.04 12.68
C TRP A 145 -8.98 5.31 12.19
N LYS A 146 -9.85 5.97 11.42
CA LYS A 146 -11.00 5.31 10.77
C LYS A 146 -10.54 4.24 9.80
N LEU A 147 -9.47 4.50 9.01
CA LEU A 147 -8.89 3.51 8.11
C LEU A 147 -8.33 2.29 8.86
N VAL A 148 -7.76 2.46 10.06
CA VAL A 148 -7.37 1.32 10.92
C VAL A 148 -8.55 0.40 11.20
N LEU A 149 -9.72 0.94 11.57
CA LEU A 149 -10.94 0.16 11.82
C LEU A 149 -11.37 -0.62 10.57
N PHE A 150 -11.33 0.03 9.40
CA PHE A 150 -11.66 -0.64 8.15
C PHE A 150 -10.67 -1.75 7.80
N ILE A 151 -9.35 -1.54 7.99
CA ILE A 151 -8.34 -2.59 7.77
C ILE A 151 -8.57 -3.79 8.69
N ARG A 152 -9.02 -3.57 9.93
CA ARG A 152 -9.41 -4.65 10.85
C ARG A 152 -10.66 -5.41 10.37
N HIS A 153 -11.54 -4.75 9.66
CA HIS A 153 -12.74 -5.34 9.09
C HIS A 153 -12.48 -6.16 7.81
N LEU A 154 -11.42 -5.87 7.05
CA LEU A 154 -11.10 -6.51 5.76
C LEU A 154 -11.20 -8.04 5.75
N PRO A 155 -10.72 -8.80 6.77
CA PRO A 155 -10.83 -10.26 6.76
C PRO A 155 -12.26 -10.80 6.79
N GLN A 156 -13.23 -9.96 7.18
CA GLN A 156 -14.64 -10.32 7.38
C GLN A 156 -15.54 -9.77 6.25
N MET A 157 -14.97 -9.00 5.31
CA MET A 157 -15.76 -8.39 4.24
C MET A 157 -16.44 -9.41 3.34
N THR A 158 -17.70 -9.14 3.07
CA THR A 158 -18.51 -9.92 2.13
C THR A 158 -18.27 -9.46 0.68
N PRO A 159 -18.51 -10.32 -0.31
CA PRO A 159 -18.48 -9.92 -1.73
C PRO A 159 -19.41 -8.74 -2.05
N GLN A 160 -20.52 -8.63 -1.33
CA GLN A 160 -21.47 -7.52 -1.50
C GLN A 160 -20.84 -6.19 -1.04
N GLU A 161 -20.20 -6.16 0.14
CA GLU A 161 -19.50 -4.95 0.64
C GLU A 161 -18.39 -4.51 -0.31
N ILE A 162 -17.63 -5.45 -0.89
CA ILE A 162 -16.57 -5.16 -1.87
C ILE A 162 -17.18 -4.49 -3.12
N LYS A 163 -18.32 -4.99 -3.61
CA LYS A 163 -19.00 -4.43 -4.77
C LYS A 163 -19.54 -3.02 -4.49
N GLU A 164 -20.04 -2.78 -3.29
CA GLU A 164 -20.53 -1.46 -2.88
C GLU A 164 -19.43 -0.38 -2.83
N MET A 165 -18.15 -0.78 -2.86
CA MET A 165 -17.02 0.14 -2.93
C MET A 165 -16.72 0.64 -4.35
N GLU A 166 -17.12 -0.09 -5.39
CA GLU A 166 -16.81 0.24 -6.80
C GLU A 166 -17.19 1.67 -7.20
N PRO A 167 -18.36 2.22 -6.80
CA PRO A 167 -18.72 3.59 -7.13
C PRO A 167 -17.78 4.67 -6.58
N PHE A 168 -17.04 4.35 -5.52
CA PHE A 168 -16.09 5.27 -4.87
C PHE A 168 -14.67 5.16 -5.43
N ASN A 169 -14.38 4.16 -6.27
CA ASN A 169 -13.05 4.02 -6.84
C ASN A 169 -12.74 5.19 -7.79
N PRO A 170 -11.46 5.66 -7.83
CA PRO A 170 -11.04 6.70 -8.77
C PRO A 170 -11.30 6.28 -10.21
N LYS A 171 -12.00 7.11 -10.94
CA LYS A 171 -12.31 6.86 -12.36
C LYS A 171 -11.12 7.22 -13.24
N SER A 172 -10.87 6.41 -14.23
CA SER A 172 -9.88 6.69 -15.28
C SER A 172 -10.28 7.94 -16.09
N ALA A 173 -9.33 8.50 -16.82
CA ALA A 173 -9.64 9.64 -17.71
C ALA A 173 -10.68 9.29 -18.77
N ALA A 174 -10.67 8.04 -19.27
CA ALA A 174 -11.65 7.54 -20.22
C ALA A 174 -13.05 7.46 -19.62
N GLU A 175 -13.20 6.85 -18.43
CA GLU A 175 -14.48 6.76 -17.73
C GLU A 175 -15.04 8.14 -17.34
N ARG A 176 -14.17 9.10 -17.00
CA ARG A 176 -14.61 10.48 -16.74
C ARG A 176 -15.15 11.13 -18.00
N SER A 177 -14.45 10.98 -19.16
CA SER A 177 -14.90 11.56 -20.42
C SER A 177 -16.22 10.93 -20.90
N GLU A 178 -16.39 9.62 -20.74
CA GLU A 178 -17.65 8.93 -21.06
C GLU A 178 -18.81 9.46 -20.20
N GLN A 179 -18.58 9.68 -18.91
CA GLN A 179 -19.60 10.25 -18.03
C GLN A 179 -19.95 11.70 -18.36
N GLU A 180 -18.94 12.51 -18.69
CA GLU A 180 -19.16 13.89 -19.11
C GLU A 180 -19.98 13.93 -20.41
N ASP A 181 -19.70 13.04 -21.37
CA ASP A 181 -20.43 12.93 -22.62
C ASP A 181 -21.87 12.42 -22.40
N GLU A 182 -22.05 11.43 -21.50
CA GLU A 182 -23.36 10.94 -21.11
C GLU A 182 -24.19 12.04 -20.43
N GLN A 183 -23.60 12.77 -19.48
CA GLN A 183 -24.30 13.89 -18.83
C GLN A 183 -24.63 15.01 -19.80
N ARG A 184 -23.75 15.29 -20.75
CA ARG A 184 -24.01 16.27 -21.81
C ARG A 184 -25.18 15.84 -22.71
N PHE A 185 -25.19 14.54 -23.07
CA PHE A 185 -26.32 13.98 -23.85
C PHE A 185 -27.64 14.08 -23.09
N LEU A 186 -27.67 13.77 -21.81
CA LEU A 186 -28.86 13.86 -20.96
C LEU A 186 -29.35 15.31 -20.81
N ASN A 187 -28.44 16.27 -20.71
CA ASN A 187 -28.78 17.68 -20.49
C ASN A 187 -29.11 18.43 -21.80
N GLU A 188 -28.42 18.10 -22.88
CA GLU A 188 -28.50 18.87 -24.14
C GLU A 188 -29.19 18.12 -25.29
N GLY A 189 -29.48 16.83 -25.14
CA GLY A 189 -30.06 15.97 -26.17
C GLY A 189 -29.14 15.76 -27.39
N LYS A 190 -27.85 16.08 -27.29
CA LYS A 190 -26.89 15.91 -28.37
C LYS A 190 -26.09 14.62 -28.13
N ALA A 191 -26.09 13.74 -29.15
CA ALA A 191 -25.28 12.53 -29.12
C ALA A 191 -23.77 12.86 -28.99
N PRO A 192 -22.97 12.06 -28.23
CA PRO A 192 -21.52 12.26 -28.10
C PRO A 192 -20.85 12.23 -29.49
N GLU A 193 -20.01 13.22 -29.77
CA GLU A 193 -19.11 13.18 -30.91
C GLU A 193 -18.09 12.07 -30.71
N MET A 194 -18.20 10.96 -31.44
CA MET A 194 -17.23 9.88 -31.41
C MET A 194 -15.84 10.41 -31.81
N ASN A 195 -14.98 10.64 -30.82
CA ASN A 195 -13.60 11.08 -31.02
C ASN A 195 -12.78 9.96 -31.71
N LYS A 196 -12.64 10.11 -33.04
CA LYS A 196 -11.95 9.19 -33.95
C LYS A 196 -10.43 9.14 -33.80
N LYS A 197 -9.88 9.56 -32.63
CA LYS A 197 -8.43 9.67 -32.37
C LYS A 197 -7.94 8.75 -31.24
N MET A 198 -8.16 7.45 -31.36
CA MET A 198 -7.38 6.48 -30.57
C MET A 198 -7.04 5.24 -31.38
N HIS A 199 -6.20 5.44 -32.40
CA HIS A 199 -5.37 4.38 -32.98
C HIS A 199 -4.04 5.02 -33.35
N HIS A 200 -3.07 4.94 -32.44
CA HIS A 200 -1.65 4.81 -32.77
C HIS A 200 -0.94 4.23 -31.55
#